data_f5709d2f77c50b6c86605a767cca0241
#
_entry.id   f5709d2f77c50b6c86605a767cca0241
#
_cell.length_a   1.000
_cell.length_b   1.000
_cell.length_c   1.000
_cell.angle_alpha   90.00
_cell.angle_beta   90.00
_cell.angle_gamma   90.00
#
_symmetry.space_group_name_H-M   'P 1'
#
loop_
_entity.id
_entity.type
_entity.pdbx_description
1 polymer ?
#
loop_
_entity_poly.entity_id
_entity_poly.type
_entity_poly.pdbx_seq_one_letter_code
_entity_poly.pdbx_strand_id
1 'polypeptide(L)'
;ICALPAQRDGWLDFNTSVRMASDIFERRETSAADPMLMYFSSGTSGNPKMVLHDSLYSLGHLMTAKHWHNVRPDGLHFTIADTGWGKAVWGKFYGQWLMEACVLTYDFDRFHAGEILDLIGRYDVTTFCAPPTMYRLMMQEDLDAFDLSTLEYSTTAGEALNPDLFDFWKEHTGLTIFEGFGQTETPLTI
;
A
#
# COMPACT_ATOMS: atom_id res chain seq x y z
N ILE A 1 11.11 20.64 -12.90
CA ILE A 1 9.96 20.20 -12.08
C ILE A 1 8.80 19.96 -13.03
N CYS A 2 8.06 18.88 -12.82
CA CYS A 2 6.92 18.47 -13.62
C CYS A 2 5.62 18.71 -12.86
N ALA A 3 4.55 19.12 -13.52
CA ALA A 3 3.27 19.41 -12.90
C ALA A 3 2.09 18.94 -13.75
N LEU A 4 0.93 18.78 -13.12
CA LEU A 4 -0.35 18.44 -13.72
C LEU A 4 -1.43 19.42 -13.23
N PRO A 5 -2.05 20.21 -14.14
CA PRO A 5 -1.63 20.57 -15.48
C PRO A 5 -0.46 21.56 -15.46
N ALA A 6 0.40 21.53 -16.46
CA ALA A 6 1.50 22.47 -16.56
C ALA A 6 1.01 23.78 -17.17
N GLN A 7 0.75 24.75 -16.35
CA GLN A 7 0.54 26.14 -16.75
C GLN A 7 1.42 27.06 -15.92
N ARG A 8 2.68 26.66 -15.71
CA ARG A 8 3.62 27.45 -14.92
C ARG A 8 4.94 27.58 -15.67
N ASP A 9 5.39 28.81 -15.85
CA ASP A 9 6.65 29.11 -16.54
C ASP A 9 7.83 28.37 -15.90
N GLY A 10 8.64 27.72 -16.72
CA GLY A 10 9.79 26.93 -16.26
C GLY A 10 9.45 25.53 -15.74
N TRP A 11 8.18 25.12 -15.79
CA TRP A 11 7.75 23.77 -15.43
C TRP A 11 7.46 22.93 -16.68
N LEU A 12 7.75 21.66 -16.61
CA LEU A 12 7.42 20.70 -17.67
C LEU A 12 5.98 20.19 -17.48
N ASP A 13 5.25 20.08 -18.59
CA ASP A 13 3.97 19.37 -18.59
C ASP A 13 4.20 17.86 -18.50
N PHE A 14 3.66 17.23 -17.48
CA PHE A 14 3.86 15.80 -17.24
C PHE A 14 3.35 14.96 -18.42
N ASN A 15 2.11 15.18 -18.85
CA ASN A 15 1.48 14.37 -19.88
C ASN A 15 2.19 14.51 -21.23
N THR A 16 2.61 15.72 -21.57
CA THR A 16 3.37 15.98 -22.78
C THR A 16 4.75 15.34 -22.71
N SER A 17 5.43 15.49 -21.57
CA SER A 17 6.77 14.93 -21.37
C SER A 17 6.77 13.40 -21.44
N VAL A 18 5.77 12.75 -20.84
CA VAL A 18 5.62 11.28 -20.90
C VAL A 18 5.35 10.81 -22.34
N ARG A 19 4.46 11.50 -23.09
CA ARG A 19 4.17 11.14 -24.49
C ARG A 19 5.36 11.32 -25.42
N MET A 20 6.24 12.27 -25.11
CA MET A 20 7.43 12.56 -25.91
C MET A 20 8.67 11.78 -25.45
N ALA A 21 8.60 11.09 -24.31
CA ALA A 21 9.71 10.31 -23.81
C ALA A 21 9.97 9.10 -24.75
N SER A 22 11.24 8.74 -24.89
CA SER A 22 11.63 7.51 -25.60
C SER A 22 11.16 6.29 -24.82
N ASP A 23 10.67 5.28 -25.53
CA ASP A 23 10.42 3.93 -25.00
C ASP A 23 11.70 3.09 -24.91
N ILE A 24 12.81 3.59 -25.45
CA ILE A 24 14.13 3.00 -25.33
C ILE A 24 14.85 3.62 -24.15
N PHE A 25 15.10 2.80 -23.11
CA PHE A 25 15.81 3.22 -21.89
C PHE A 25 17.10 2.42 -21.75
N GLU A 26 18.22 3.11 -21.75
CA GLU A 26 19.50 2.51 -21.41
C GLU A 26 19.64 2.38 -19.88
N ARG A 27 19.64 1.14 -19.41
CA ARG A 27 19.78 0.85 -17.97
C ARG A 27 21.15 1.28 -17.48
N ARG A 28 21.16 2.16 -16.48
CA ARG A 28 22.40 2.49 -15.75
C ARG A 28 22.69 1.41 -14.71
N GLU A 29 23.96 1.13 -14.53
CA GLU A 29 24.39 0.31 -13.38
C GLU A 29 24.15 1.10 -12.10
N THR A 30 23.58 0.42 -11.11
CA THR A 30 23.32 0.95 -9.78
C THR A 30 23.86 0.01 -8.74
N SER A 31 24.38 0.55 -7.65
CA SER A 31 24.82 -0.23 -6.48
C SER A 31 23.72 -0.32 -5.43
N ALA A 32 23.86 -1.27 -4.51
CA ALA A 32 22.93 -1.42 -3.39
C ALA A 32 22.86 -0.17 -2.49
N ALA A 33 23.94 0.60 -2.42
CA ALA A 33 24.05 1.82 -1.60
C ALA A 33 23.61 3.09 -2.33
N ASP A 34 23.21 3.00 -3.61
CA ASP A 34 22.76 4.18 -4.34
C ASP A 34 21.41 4.64 -3.81
N PRO A 35 21.23 5.97 -3.67
CA PRO A 35 19.94 6.55 -3.32
C PRO A 35 18.84 6.12 -4.29
N MET A 36 17.74 5.56 -3.77
CA MET A 36 16.63 5.09 -4.58
C MET A 36 15.37 5.91 -4.36
N LEU A 37 15.03 6.20 -3.12
CA LEU A 37 13.75 6.80 -2.75
C LEU A 37 13.91 7.79 -1.62
N MET A 38 13.24 8.92 -1.72
CA MET A 38 13.22 9.94 -0.68
C MET A 38 11.78 10.26 -0.27
N TYR A 39 11.50 10.15 1.02
CA TYR A 39 10.26 10.57 1.62
C TYR A 39 10.42 11.85 2.43
N PHE A 40 9.33 12.52 2.66
CA PHE A 40 9.25 13.65 3.59
C PHE A 40 8.28 13.30 4.72
N SER A 41 8.73 13.40 5.96
CA SER A 41 7.89 13.25 7.13
C SER A 41 7.65 14.61 7.79
N SER A 42 6.52 14.75 8.50
CA SER A 42 6.12 16.02 9.14
C SER A 42 7.05 16.50 10.25
N GLY A 43 7.96 15.66 10.72
CA GLY A 43 8.92 15.99 11.78
C GLY A 43 8.26 16.52 13.08
N THR A 44 8.81 16.19 14.22
CA THR A 44 8.34 16.66 15.53
C THR A 44 8.70 18.12 15.82
N SER A 45 9.62 18.71 15.07
CA SER A 45 10.19 20.05 15.26
C SER A 45 9.70 21.10 14.26
N GLY A 46 8.63 20.83 13.53
CA GLY A 46 7.97 21.76 12.61
C GLY A 46 8.48 21.80 11.17
N ASN A 47 9.73 21.44 10.90
CA ASN A 47 10.25 21.32 9.54
C ASN A 47 10.16 19.86 9.04
N PRO A 48 9.73 19.65 7.78
CA PRO A 48 9.75 18.32 7.19
C PRO A 48 11.16 17.73 7.20
N LYS A 49 11.25 16.45 7.58
CA LYS A 49 12.49 15.69 7.50
C LYS A 49 12.53 14.89 6.21
N MET A 50 13.70 14.86 5.59
CA MET A 50 13.95 14.00 4.44
C MET A 50 14.46 12.64 4.94
N VAL A 51 13.80 11.57 4.53
CA VAL A 51 14.19 10.20 4.79
C VAL A 51 14.64 9.58 3.48
N LEU A 52 15.92 9.28 3.37
CA LEU A 52 16.52 8.71 2.18
C LEU A 52 16.68 7.19 2.35
N HIS A 53 16.21 6.45 1.36
CA HIS A 53 16.40 5.01 1.28
C HIS A 53 17.29 4.64 0.10
N ASP A 54 18.14 3.67 0.29
CA ASP A 54 18.96 3.06 -0.75
C ASP A 54 18.21 1.92 -1.47
N SER A 55 18.88 1.27 -2.42
CA SER A 55 18.28 0.19 -3.21
C SER A 55 17.98 -1.08 -2.40
N LEU A 56 18.57 -1.26 -1.21
CA LEU A 56 18.24 -2.39 -0.33
C LEU A 56 16.87 -2.25 0.33
N TYR A 57 16.34 -1.05 0.41
CA TYR A 57 15.01 -0.80 0.96
C TYR A 57 13.94 -1.67 0.27
N SER A 58 13.99 -1.80 -1.05
CA SER A 58 13.06 -2.63 -1.80
C SER A 58 13.14 -4.11 -1.40
N LEU A 59 14.34 -4.63 -1.15
CA LEU A 59 14.56 -6.02 -0.70
C LEU A 59 14.06 -6.23 0.73
N GLY A 60 14.18 -5.23 1.60
CA GLY A 60 13.66 -5.28 2.97
C GLY A 60 12.15 -5.56 3.02
N HIS A 61 11.41 -5.13 2.00
CA HIS A 61 9.96 -5.37 1.91
C HIS A 61 9.58 -6.81 1.57
N LEU A 62 10.51 -7.66 1.17
CA LEU A 62 10.27 -9.09 1.02
C LEU A 62 9.77 -9.69 2.34
N MET A 63 10.39 -9.30 3.47
CA MET A 63 9.99 -9.78 4.80
C MET A 63 8.58 -9.32 5.15
N THR A 64 8.24 -8.07 4.87
CA THR A 64 6.91 -7.51 5.07
C THR A 64 5.86 -8.27 4.25
N ALA A 65 6.11 -8.48 2.97
CA ALA A 65 5.16 -9.14 2.09
C ALA A 65 4.97 -10.62 2.43
N LYS A 66 6.07 -11.32 2.67
CA LYS A 66 6.07 -12.76 2.93
C LYS A 66 5.48 -13.13 4.30
N HIS A 67 5.86 -12.40 5.35
CA HIS A 67 5.57 -12.82 6.71
C HIS A 67 4.47 -12.02 7.41
N TRP A 68 4.24 -10.77 6.98
CA TRP A 68 3.18 -9.96 7.56
C TRP A 68 1.95 -9.84 6.66
N HIS A 69 2.11 -9.49 5.38
CA HIS A 69 0.98 -9.53 4.43
C HIS A 69 0.61 -10.95 4.03
N ASN A 70 1.51 -11.92 4.23
CA ASN A 70 1.32 -13.32 3.89
C ASN A 70 0.93 -13.55 2.42
N VAL A 71 1.49 -12.73 1.51
CA VAL A 71 1.21 -12.86 0.07
C VAL A 71 1.92 -14.07 -0.53
N ARG A 72 1.34 -14.61 -1.58
CA ARG A 72 1.86 -15.76 -2.32
C ARG A 72 1.67 -15.57 -3.84
N PRO A 73 2.41 -16.31 -4.69
CA PRO A 73 2.39 -16.12 -6.15
C PRO A 73 1.03 -16.30 -6.81
N ASP A 74 0.19 -17.18 -6.26
CA ASP A 74 -1.16 -17.49 -6.74
C ASP A 74 -2.26 -16.65 -6.09
N GLY A 75 -1.89 -15.71 -5.22
CA GLY A 75 -2.81 -14.85 -4.49
C GLY A 75 -2.97 -13.46 -5.11
N LEU A 76 -4.09 -12.82 -4.80
CA LEU A 76 -4.35 -11.42 -5.10
C LEU A 76 -4.30 -10.59 -3.83
N HIS A 77 -3.36 -9.65 -3.77
CA HIS A 77 -3.21 -8.73 -2.65
C HIS A 77 -3.89 -7.40 -2.92
N PHE A 78 -4.62 -6.88 -1.94
CA PHE A 78 -5.25 -5.57 -2.01
C PHE A 78 -4.89 -4.72 -0.79
N THR A 79 -4.18 -3.60 -1.00
CA THR A 79 -3.86 -2.62 0.05
C THR A 79 -4.56 -1.29 -0.20
N ILE A 80 -5.30 -0.80 0.79
CA ILE A 80 -5.84 0.56 0.80
C ILE A 80 -4.76 1.51 1.32
N ALA A 81 -4.13 2.22 0.41
CA ALA A 81 -3.15 3.26 0.74
C ALA A 81 -3.04 4.27 -0.40
N ASP A 82 -3.00 5.55 -0.06
CA ASP A 82 -2.67 6.63 -0.99
C ASP A 82 -1.23 6.50 -1.48
N THR A 83 -1.00 6.76 -2.77
CA THR A 83 0.32 6.64 -3.39
C THR A 83 1.34 7.67 -2.88
N GLY A 84 0.89 8.71 -2.19
CA GLY A 84 1.74 9.66 -1.49
C GLY A 84 2.32 9.14 -0.17
N TRP A 85 1.84 8.00 0.33
CA TRP A 85 2.31 7.40 1.58
C TRP A 85 3.30 6.27 1.32
N GLY A 86 4.31 6.15 2.19
CA GLY A 86 5.24 5.01 2.16
C GLY A 86 4.54 3.65 2.19
N LYS A 87 3.39 3.56 2.84
CA LYS A 87 2.54 2.35 2.86
C LYS A 87 2.15 1.85 1.46
N ALA A 88 1.94 2.73 0.49
CA ALA A 88 1.64 2.31 -0.87
C ALA A 88 2.79 1.52 -1.49
N VAL A 89 4.03 1.93 -1.24
CA VAL A 89 5.22 1.31 -1.81
C VAL A 89 5.44 -0.10 -1.24
N TRP A 90 5.31 -0.28 0.06
CA TRP A 90 5.50 -1.59 0.70
C TRP A 90 4.23 -2.45 0.76
N GLY A 91 3.06 -1.87 0.47
CA GLY A 91 1.79 -2.60 0.35
C GLY A 91 1.39 -2.96 -1.07
N LYS A 92 1.99 -2.33 -2.12
CA LYS A 92 1.57 -2.53 -3.52
C LYS A 92 2.70 -2.83 -4.49
N PHE A 93 3.96 -2.66 -4.10
CA PHE A 93 5.05 -2.78 -5.06
C PHE A 93 6.10 -3.81 -4.65
N TYR A 94 7.11 -3.39 -3.92
CA TYR A 94 8.36 -4.12 -3.81
C TYR A 94 8.20 -5.55 -3.28
N GLY A 95 7.66 -5.69 -2.10
CA GLY A 95 7.56 -6.99 -1.47
C GLY A 95 6.62 -7.92 -2.23
N GLN A 96 5.48 -7.42 -2.68
CA GLN A 96 4.48 -8.19 -3.41
C GLN A 96 5.04 -8.70 -4.75
N TRP A 97 5.74 -7.84 -5.49
CA TRP A 97 6.36 -8.25 -6.76
C TRP A 97 7.55 -9.19 -6.57
N LEU A 98 8.34 -9.01 -5.51
CA LEU A 98 9.40 -9.97 -5.16
C LEU A 98 8.85 -11.33 -4.75
N MET A 99 7.62 -11.39 -4.26
CA MET A 99 6.87 -12.62 -3.95
C MET A 99 6.06 -13.13 -5.14
N GLU A 100 6.19 -12.52 -6.33
CA GLU A 100 5.43 -12.85 -7.54
C GLU A 100 3.91 -12.79 -7.35
N ALA A 101 3.44 -12.02 -6.35
CA ALA A 101 2.02 -11.87 -6.05
C ALA A 101 1.35 -10.89 -7.01
N CYS A 102 0.11 -11.16 -7.35
CA CYS A 102 -0.76 -10.22 -8.04
C CYS A 102 -1.22 -9.13 -7.09
N VAL A 103 -1.35 -7.88 -7.57
CA VAL A 103 -1.78 -6.73 -6.77
C VAL A 103 -2.98 -6.07 -7.41
N LEU A 104 -4.09 -5.99 -6.65
CA LEU A 104 -5.25 -5.19 -7.04
C LEU A 104 -4.96 -3.71 -6.79
N THR A 105 -5.12 -2.91 -7.83
CA THR A 105 -5.06 -1.45 -7.74
C THR A 105 -6.42 -0.87 -8.10
N TYR A 106 -6.99 -0.08 -7.21
CA TYR A 106 -8.26 0.56 -7.40
C TYR A 106 -8.13 2.06 -7.10
N ASP A 107 -8.56 2.88 -8.02
CA ASP A 107 -8.57 4.34 -7.92
C ASP A 107 -9.97 4.83 -7.56
N PHE A 108 -10.06 5.65 -6.52
CA PHE A 108 -11.33 6.22 -6.05
C PHE A 108 -11.13 7.64 -5.50
N ASP A 109 -12.07 8.51 -5.79
CA ASP A 109 -12.07 9.88 -5.25
C ASP A 109 -12.49 9.91 -3.77
N ARG A 110 -13.37 9.00 -3.38
CA ARG A 110 -13.88 8.86 -2.03
C ARG A 110 -14.00 7.39 -1.64
N PHE A 111 -13.60 7.08 -0.41
CA PHE A 111 -13.74 5.73 0.14
C PHE A 111 -15.22 5.40 0.39
N HIS A 112 -15.68 4.28 -0.16
CA HIS A 112 -16.97 3.67 0.08
C HIS A 112 -16.76 2.23 0.54
N ALA A 113 -17.11 1.94 1.79
CA ALA A 113 -16.82 0.65 2.41
C ALA A 113 -17.45 -0.53 1.67
N GLY A 114 -18.74 -0.40 1.30
CA GLY A 114 -19.45 -1.42 0.55
C GLY A 114 -18.84 -1.72 -0.82
N GLU A 115 -18.32 -0.70 -1.51
CA GLU A 115 -17.63 -0.89 -2.80
C GLU A 115 -16.33 -1.68 -2.64
N ILE A 116 -15.55 -1.39 -1.60
CA ILE A 116 -14.31 -2.12 -1.32
C ILE A 116 -14.60 -3.57 -0.94
N LEU A 117 -15.64 -3.82 -0.13
CA LEU A 117 -16.07 -5.17 0.23
C LEU A 117 -16.53 -5.97 -1.01
N ASP A 118 -17.29 -5.33 -1.91
CA ASP A 118 -17.69 -5.94 -3.19
C ASP A 118 -16.48 -6.28 -4.08
N LEU A 119 -15.45 -5.42 -4.13
CA LEU A 119 -14.24 -5.67 -4.88
C LEU A 119 -13.47 -6.88 -4.34
N ILE A 120 -13.46 -7.09 -3.03
CA ILE A 120 -12.79 -8.25 -2.41
C ILE A 120 -13.39 -9.55 -2.95
N GLY A 121 -14.71 -9.69 -2.94
CA GLY A 121 -15.39 -10.88 -3.45
C GLY A 121 -15.33 -10.99 -4.97
N ARG A 122 -15.56 -9.88 -5.70
CA ARG A 122 -15.58 -9.86 -7.17
C ARG A 122 -14.28 -10.30 -7.82
N TYR A 123 -13.14 -9.98 -7.19
CA TYR A 123 -11.81 -10.26 -7.73
C TYR A 123 -11.08 -11.38 -6.99
N ASP A 124 -11.74 -12.09 -6.09
CA ASP A 124 -11.15 -13.18 -5.33
C ASP A 124 -9.88 -12.74 -4.57
N VAL A 125 -9.96 -11.61 -3.86
CA VAL A 125 -8.85 -11.09 -3.06
C VAL A 125 -8.53 -12.06 -1.95
N THR A 126 -7.25 -12.47 -1.86
CA THR A 126 -6.79 -13.43 -0.85
C THR A 126 -6.19 -12.76 0.38
N THR A 127 -5.53 -11.62 0.20
CA THR A 127 -4.90 -10.90 1.31
C THR A 127 -5.27 -9.41 1.24
N PHE A 128 -5.72 -8.85 2.36
CA PHE A 128 -6.20 -7.48 2.44
C PHE A 128 -5.49 -6.68 3.52
N CYS A 129 -5.12 -5.43 3.19
CA CYS A 129 -4.51 -4.50 4.12
C CYS A 129 -5.17 -3.12 4.04
N ALA A 130 -5.64 -2.63 5.18
CA ALA A 130 -6.19 -1.28 5.29
C ALA A 130 -5.84 -0.64 6.64
N PRO A 131 -5.87 0.69 6.78
CA PRO A 131 -5.80 1.35 8.08
C PRO A 131 -6.99 0.98 8.97
N PRO A 132 -6.85 0.99 10.32
CA PRO A 132 -7.96 0.74 11.24
C PRO A 132 -9.18 1.62 10.98
N THR A 133 -8.98 2.88 10.58
CA THR A 133 -10.07 3.80 10.21
C THR A 133 -10.93 3.24 9.06
N MET A 134 -10.34 2.59 8.06
CA MET A 134 -11.09 1.99 6.94
C MET A 134 -11.86 0.74 7.38
N TYR A 135 -11.26 -0.12 8.20
CA TYR A 135 -11.98 -1.25 8.81
C TYR A 135 -13.16 -0.79 9.64
N ARG A 136 -13.03 0.32 10.38
CA ARG A 136 -14.12 0.91 11.18
C ARG A 136 -15.29 1.37 10.31
N LEU A 137 -15.03 1.85 9.09
CA LEU A 137 -16.09 2.17 8.14
C LEU A 137 -16.75 0.89 7.58
N MET A 138 -15.97 -0.18 7.36
CA MET A 138 -16.50 -1.48 6.93
C MET A 138 -17.40 -2.13 7.99
N MET A 139 -17.13 -1.92 9.29
CA MET A 139 -18.02 -2.38 10.37
C MET A 139 -19.42 -1.77 10.33
N GLN A 140 -19.64 -0.69 9.60
CA GLN A 140 -20.94 -0.06 9.48
C GLN A 140 -21.81 -0.70 8.37
N GLU A 141 -21.19 -1.55 7.56
CA GLU A 141 -21.87 -2.34 6.53
C GLU A 141 -22.33 -3.70 7.10
N ASP A 142 -23.31 -4.29 6.46
CA ASP A 142 -23.69 -5.68 6.71
C ASP A 142 -22.69 -6.61 6.01
N LEU A 143 -21.68 -7.09 6.74
CA LEU A 143 -20.63 -7.93 6.16
C LEU A 143 -21.14 -9.24 5.58
N ASP A 144 -22.26 -9.76 6.10
CA ASP A 144 -22.87 -11.00 5.63
C ASP A 144 -23.50 -10.85 4.22
N ALA A 145 -23.67 -9.61 3.76
CA ALA A 145 -24.14 -9.31 2.41
C ALA A 145 -23.04 -9.41 1.33
N PHE A 146 -21.77 -9.56 1.73
CA PHE A 146 -20.62 -9.59 0.82
C PHE A 146 -19.94 -10.97 0.82
N ASP A 147 -19.45 -11.39 -0.34
CA ASP A 147 -18.66 -12.61 -0.43
C ASP A 147 -17.19 -12.33 -0.07
N LEU A 148 -16.83 -12.69 1.16
CA LEU A 148 -15.46 -12.58 1.69
C LEU A 148 -14.78 -13.95 1.82
N SER A 149 -15.35 -15.00 1.21
CA SER A 149 -14.89 -16.39 1.38
C SER A 149 -13.50 -16.67 0.81
N THR A 150 -13.03 -15.85 -0.13
CA THR A 150 -11.67 -15.96 -0.71
C THR A 150 -10.61 -15.28 0.13
N LEU A 151 -11.03 -14.42 1.07
CA LEU A 151 -10.09 -13.71 1.93
C LEU A 151 -9.48 -14.68 2.97
N GLU A 152 -8.17 -14.77 2.97
CA GLU A 152 -7.40 -15.68 3.82
C GLU A 152 -6.64 -14.94 4.92
N TYR A 153 -6.32 -13.67 4.70
CA TYR A 153 -5.45 -12.92 5.60
C TYR A 153 -5.76 -11.42 5.60
N SER A 154 -5.83 -10.83 6.78
CA SER A 154 -6.13 -9.42 6.97
C SER A 154 -5.05 -8.74 7.81
N THR A 155 -4.58 -7.58 7.37
CA THR A 155 -3.54 -6.81 8.07
C THR A 155 -3.92 -5.35 8.22
N THR A 156 -3.36 -4.71 9.24
CA THR A 156 -3.53 -3.27 9.49
C THR A 156 -2.24 -2.64 10.00
N ALA A 157 -2.03 -1.39 9.67
CA ALA A 157 -0.93 -0.58 10.20
C ALA A 157 -1.23 0.92 10.04
N GLY A 158 -0.46 1.75 10.76
CA GLY A 158 -0.50 3.20 10.70
C GLY A 158 -1.23 3.85 11.88
N GLU A 159 -2.16 3.13 12.50
CA GLU A 159 -2.89 3.53 13.70
C GLU A 159 -3.02 2.30 14.61
N ALA A 160 -3.24 2.50 15.90
CA ALA A 160 -3.48 1.38 16.82
C ALA A 160 -4.82 0.70 16.51
N LEU A 161 -4.81 -0.63 16.50
CA LEU A 161 -6.01 -1.45 16.30
C LEU A 161 -6.85 -1.44 17.58
N ASN A 162 -8.13 -1.07 17.47
CA ASN A 162 -9.08 -1.17 18.58
C ASN A 162 -9.53 -2.62 18.78
N PRO A 163 -9.57 -3.14 20.02
CA PRO A 163 -10.06 -4.48 20.31
C PRO A 163 -11.46 -4.78 19.75
N ASP A 164 -12.40 -3.83 19.84
CA ASP A 164 -13.76 -4.01 19.31
C ASP A 164 -13.76 -4.27 17.80
N LEU A 165 -12.85 -3.60 17.06
CA LEU A 165 -12.70 -3.79 15.64
C LEU A 165 -12.11 -5.16 15.30
N PHE A 166 -11.11 -5.59 16.09
CA PHE A 166 -10.51 -6.90 15.96
C PHE A 166 -11.55 -8.02 16.19
N ASP A 167 -12.34 -7.94 17.27
CA ASP A 167 -13.34 -8.92 17.61
C ASP A 167 -14.47 -8.96 16.56
N PHE A 168 -14.96 -7.80 16.13
CA PHE A 168 -15.98 -7.70 15.10
C PHE A 168 -15.55 -8.35 13.78
N TRP A 169 -14.36 -8.01 13.28
CA TRP A 169 -13.85 -8.58 12.03
C TRP A 169 -13.71 -10.09 12.11
N LYS A 170 -13.20 -10.58 13.24
CA LYS A 170 -13.04 -12.01 13.49
C LYS A 170 -14.39 -12.75 13.58
N GLU A 171 -15.39 -12.14 14.19
CA GLU A 171 -16.73 -12.72 14.29
C GLU A 171 -17.37 -12.93 12.92
N HIS A 172 -17.29 -11.92 12.03
CA HIS A 172 -17.96 -11.97 10.74
C HIS A 172 -17.17 -12.68 9.64
N THR A 173 -15.84 -12.62 9.67
CA THR A 173 -14.99 -13.21 8.62
C THR A 173 -14.28 -14.49 9.05
N GLY A 174 -14.22 -14.79 10.34
CA GLY A 174 -13.37 -15.84 10.90
C GLY A 174 -11.88 -15.49 10.92
N LEU A 175 -11.47 -14.33 10.40
CA LEU A 175 -10.08 -13.93 10.24
C LEU A 175 -9.62 -12.97 11.34
N THR A 176 -8.38 -13.15 11.77
CA THR A 176 -7.69 -12.20 12.65
C THR A 176 -7.07 -11.07 11.83
N ILE A 177 -7.21 -9.83 12.30
CA ILE A 177 -6.45 -8.71 11.75
C ILE A 177 -5.07 -8.68 12.44
N PHE A 178 -4.00 -8.81 11.65
CA PHE A 178 -2.63 -8.71 12.15
C PHE A 178 -2.16 -7.26 12.07
N GLU A 179 -1.89 -6.68 13.25
CA GLU A 179 -1.39 -5.33 13.35
C GLU A 179 0.13 -5.30 13.10
N GLY A 180 0.59 -4.29 12.38
CA GLY A 180 2.00 -4.07 12.12
C GLY A 180 2.44 -2.64 12.43
N PHE A 181 3.65 -2.49 12.92
CA PHE A 181 4.29 -1.20 13.17
C PHE A 181 5.40 -0.93 12.16
N GLY A 182 5.35 0.24 11.54
CA GLY A 182 6.37 0.74 10.63
C GLY A 182 6.45 2.26 10.67
N GLN A 183 7.51 2.80 10.14
CA GLN A 183 7.74 4.24 10.04
C GLN A 183 8.26 4.59 8.65
N THR A 184 8.35 5.90 8.34
CA THR A 184 8.96 6.37 7.10
C THR A 184 10.42 5.92 6.99
N GLU A 185 11.11 5.83 8.12
CA GLU A 185 12.52 5.46 8.24
C GLU A 185 12.79 3.96 8.11
N THR A 186 11.76 3.13 8.25
CA THR A 186 11.90 1.66 8.26
C THR A 186 10.83 1.00 7.40
N PRO A 187 11.06 -0.24 6.90
CA PRO A 187 9.95 -1.13 6.55
C PRO A 187 9.10 -1.45 7.79
N LEU A 188 8.16 -2.33 7.64
CA LEU A 188 7.45 -2.87 8.80
C LEU A 188 8.44 -3.62 9.71
N THR A 189 8.39 -3.32 11.01
CA THR A 189 9.35 -3.89 11.98
C THR A 189 8.73 -5.00 12.84
N ILE A 190 7.41 -5.07 12.90
CA ILE A 190 6.65 -6.13 13.60
C ILE A 190 5.35 -6.35 12.85
#